data_8d789f610263423ac37638be68fa2947
#
_entry.id   8d789f610263423ac37638be68fa2947
#
_cell.length_a   1.000
_cell.length_b   1.000
_cell.length_c   1.000
_cell.angle_alpha   90.00
_cell.angle_beta   90.00
_cell.angle_gamma   90.00
#
_symmetry.space_group_name_H-M   'P 1'
#
loop_
_entity.id
_entity.type
_entity.pdbx_description
1 polymer ?
#
loop_
_entity_poly.entity_id
_entity_poly.type
_entity_poly.pdbx_seq_one_letter_code
_entity_poly.pdbx_strand_id
1 'polypeptide(L)'
;MAIATLTVNPVVVAAVALNPTSVPGGIANSTGTVTLNGPAVGTAAQGTVTLSSSNTAAATVPATVVVTAGATTANFTVTSHAVATTSTVNISASLNGSTKSATLTVTP
;
A
#
# COMPACT_ATOMS: atom_id res chain seq x y z
N MET A 1 -0.91 41.28 19.86
CA MET A 1 -1.09 39.83 20.08
C MET A 1 -0.33 39.09 19.01
N ALA A 2 0.50 38.17 19.41
CA ALA A 2 1.21 37.32 18.46
C ALA A 2 0.31 36.14 18.06
N ILE A 3 0.25 35.88 16.79
CA ILE A 3 -0.50 34.74 16.26
C ILE A 3 0.53 33.67 15.90
N ALA A 4 0.45 32.54 16.57
CA ALA A 4 1.26 31.39 16.22
C ALA A 4 0.49 30.57 15.18
N THR A 5 1.12 30.33 14.05
CA THR A 5 0.55 29.43 13.03
C THR A 5 1.12 28.04 13.25
N LEU A 6 0.24 27.10 13.55
CA LEU A 6 0.63 25.71 13.61
C LEU A 6 0.43 25.09 12.23
N THR A 7 1.50 24.62 11.66
CA THR A 7 1.42 23.84 10.42
C THR A 7 1.43 22.37 10.79
N VAL A 8 0.34 21.69 10.48
CA VAL A 8 0.25 20.24 10.65
C VAL A 8 0.39 19.62 9.27
N ASN A 9 1.51 18.94 9.07
CA ASN A 9 1.72 18.21 7.83
C ASN A 9 0.92 16.91 7.88
N PRO A 10 0.12 16.62 6.84
CA PRO A 10 -0.60 15.35 6.82
C PRO A 10 0.38 14.19 6.73
N VAL A 11 0.01 13.07 7.34
CA VAL A 11 0.73 11.82 7.16
C VAL A 11 0.47 11.32 5.76
N VAL A 12 1.51 10.98 5.04
CA VAL A 12 1.43 10.50 3.65
C VAL A 12 2.21 9.20 3.51
N VAL A 13 1.95 8.50 2.41
CA VAL A 13 2.70 7.28 2.09
C VAL A 13 4.11 7.66 1.67
N ALA A 14 5.09 7.12 2.37
CA ALA A 14 6.51 7.31 2.04
C ALA A 14 7.03 6.21 1.13
N ALA A 15 6.55 4.98 1.30
CA ALA A 15 7.01 3.84 0.51
C ALA A 15 6.00 2.70 0.54
N VAL A 16 6.04 1.87 -0.50
CA VAL A 16 5.35 0.58 -0.57
C VAL A 16 6.38 -0.46 -0.95
N ALA A 17 6.39 -1.57 -0.23
CA ALA A 17 7.27 -2.69 -0.52
C ALA A 17 6.46 -3.97 -0.62
N LEU A 18 6.94 -4.89 -1.44
CA LEU A 18 6.34 -6.22 -1.60
C LEU A 18 7.39 -7.27 -1.27
N ASN A 19 6.98 -8.33 -0.58
CA ASN A 19 7.87 -9.42 -0.24
C ASN A 19 7.08 -10.75 -0.26
N PRO A 20 7.39 -11.66 -1.16
CA PRO A 20 8.37 -11.55 -2.25
C PRO A 20 7.88 -10.62 -3.37
N THR A 21 8.80 -10.17 -4.21
CA THR A 21 8.45 -9.32 -5.37
C THR A 21 8.00 -10.12 -6.58
N SER A 22 8.12 -11.44 -6.52
CA SER A 22 7.71 -12.35 -7.58
C SER A 22 7.06 -13.58 -6.95
N VAL A 23 5.91 -13.96 -7.45
CA VAL A 23 5.16 -15.12 -6.94
C VAL A 23 4.60 -15.94 -8.09
N PRO A 24 4.47 -17.27 -7.92
CA PRO A 24 3.71 -18.08 -8.88
C PRO A 24 2.22 -17.78 -8.72
N GLY A 25 1.56 -17.48 -9.83
CA GLY A 25 0.15 -17.07 -9.85
C GLY A 25 -0.77 -18.17 -9.34
N GLY A 26 -1.63 -17.81 -8.41
CA GLY A 26 -2.60 -18.73 -7.83
C GLY A 26 -2.02 -19.73 -6.82
N ILE A 27 -0.69 -19.72 -6.60
CA ILE A 27 -0.02 -20.67 -5.70
C ILE A 27 0.49 -19.96 -4.45
N ALA A 28 1.11 -18.80 -4.60
CA ALA A 28 1.65 -18.04 -3.49
C ALA A 28 1.20 -16.59 -3.56
N ASN A 29 1.12 -15.95 -2.40
CA ASN A 29 0.75 -14.55 -2.28
C ASN A 29 1.97 -13.73 -1.87
N SER A 30 1.89 -12.42 -2.10
CA SER A 30 2.88 -11.47 -1.61
C SER A 30 2.32 -10.70 -0.43
N THR A 31 3.20 -10.28 0.46
CA THR A 31 2.85 -9.36 1.55
C THR A 31 3.32 -7.97 1.18
N GLY A 32 2.39 -7.03 1.14
CA GLY A 32 2.70 -5.62 0.96
C GLY A 32 2.88 -4.93 2.29
N THR A 33 3.79 -3.99 2.34
CA THR A 33 4.01 -3.14 3.49
C THR A 33 3.96 -1.69 3.04
N VAL A 34 3.06 -0.92 3.65
CA VAL A 34 2.96 0.52 3.46
C VAL A 34 3.73 1.17 4.59
N THR A 35 4.63 2.09 4.25
CA THR A 35 5.37 2.89 5.22
C THR A 35 4.94 4.35 5.07
N LEU A 36 4.59 4.97 6.19
CA LEU A 36 4.22 6.37 6.25
C LEU A 36 5.43 7.23 6.60
N ASN A 37 5.35 8.53 6.31
CA ASN A 37 6.41 9.47 6.66
C ASN A 37 6.45 9.83 8.14
N GLY A 38 5.46 9.37 8.90
CA GLY A 38 5.37 9.59 10.34
C GLY A 38 4.23 8.76 10.93
N PRO A 39 4.07 8.76 12.25
CA PRO A 39 3.03 7.98 12.89
C PRO A 39 1.63 8.40 12.42
N ALA A 40 0.76 7.43 12.21
CA ALA A 40 -0.64 7.70 11.90
C ALA A 40 -1.28 8.41 13.09
N VAL A 41 -2.07 9.44 12.79
CA VAL A 41 -2.79 10.15 13.85
C VAL A 41 -4.11 9.44 14.15
N GLY A 42 -4.70 9.78 15.29
CA GLY A 42 -5.73 9.01 15.97
C GLY A 42 -7.10 8.94 15.30
N THR A 43 -7.25 9.28 14.02
CA THR A 43 -8.51 9.11 13.31
C THR A 43 -8.33 8.13 12.15
N ALA A 44 -9.38 7.36 11.86
CA ALA A 44 -9.34 6.39 10.76
C ALA A 44 -9.05 7.06 9.42
N ALA A 45 -9.53 8.29 9.21
CA ALA A 45 -9.31 9.02 7.98
C ALA A 45 -7.83 9.36 7.74
N GLN A 46 -7.05 9.51 8.82
CA GLN A 46 -5.64 9.84 8.73
C GLN A 46 -4.75 8.61 8.49
N GLY A 47 -5.23 7.44 8.86
CA GLY A 47 -4.47 6.21 8.72
C GLY A 47 -5.00 5.24 7.67
N THR A 48 -6.07 5.58 6.96
CA THR A 48 -6.67 4.72 5.96
C THR A 48 -5.99 4.93 4.61
N VAL A 49 -5.24 3.93 4.19
CA VAL A 49 -4.51 3.96 2.92
C VAL A 49 -5.35 3.26 1.86
N THR A 50 -5.57 3.93 0.74
CA THR A 50 -6.29 3.35 -0.40
C THR A 50 -5.31 2.55 -1.25
N LEU A 51 -5.66 1.31 -1.54
CA LEU A 51 -4.83 0.40 -2.33
C LEU A 51 -5.45 0.16 -3.69
N SER A 52 -4.60 -0.09 -4.68
CA SER A 52 -5.06 -0.46 -6.01
C SER A 52 -4.06 -1.38 -6.70
N SER A 53 -4.57 -2.16 -7.65
CA SER A 53 -3.78 -3.05 -8.49
C SER A 53 -4.01 -2.66 -9.94
N SER A 54 -2.92 -2.57 -10.71
CA SER A 54 -3.01 -2.24 -12.14
C SER A 54 -3.53 -3.39 -12.99
N ASN A 55 -3.50 -4.61 -12.46
CA ASN A 55 -3.99 -5.79 -13.18
C ASN A 55 -4.63 -6.76 -12.18
N THR A 56 -5.91 -6.59 -11.96
CA THR A 56 -6.66 -7.41 -11.01
C THR A 56 -6.86 -8.84 -11.48
N ALA A 57 -6.65 -9.13 -12.77
CA ALA A 57 -6.67 -10.49 -13.26
C ALA A 57 -5.45 -11.29 -12.81
N ALA A 58 -4.33 -10.63 -12.55
CA ALA A 58 -3.10 -11.28 -12.10
C ALA A 58 -2.93 -11.19 -10.58
N ALA A 59 -3.31 -10.07 -9.97
CA ALA A 59 -3.19 -9.88 -8.52
C ALA A 59 -4.23 -8.89 -8.02
N THR A 60 -4.74 -9.16 -6.85
CA THR A 60 -5.72 -8.28 -6.19
C THR A 60 -5.23 -7.88 -4.81
N VAL A 61 -5.68 -6.72 -4.38
CA VAL A 61 -5.38 -6.17 -3.05
C VAL A 61 -6.68 -5.75 -2.38
N PRO A 62 -6.70 -5.63 -1.04
CA PRO A 62 -7.84 -5.01 -0.37
C PRO A 62 -8.03 -3.58 -0.87
N ALA A 63 -9.23 -3.06 -0.79
CA ALA A 63 -9.50 -1.68 -1.21
C ALA A 63 -8.75 -0.67 -0.34
N THR A 64 -8.57 -0.98 0.95
CA THR A 64 -7.88 -0.12 1.90
C THR A 64 -7.12 -0.94 2.92
N VAL A 65 -6.12 -0.32 3.55
CA VAL A 65 -5.47 -0.83 4.75
C VAL A 65 -5.41 0.29 5.78
N VAL A 66 -5.66 -0.03 7.03
CA VAL A 66 -5.61 0.96 8.11
C VAL A 66 -4.30 0.81 8.85
N VAL A 67 -3.57 1.93 8.96
CA VAL A 67 -2.38 2.01 9.82
C VAL A 67 -2.86 2.40 11.21
N THR A 68 -2.56 1.57 12.20
CA THR A 68 -2.96 1.80 13.57
C THR A 68 -2.38 3.13 14.07
N ALA A 69 -3.16 3.89 14.82
CA ALA A 69 -2.70 5.16 15.40
C ALA A 69 -1.39 4.96 16.15
N GLY A 70 -0.40 5.81 15.88
CA GLY A 70 0.93 5.72 16.44
C GLY A 70 1.88 4.80 15.66
N ALA A 71 1.39 4.01 14.72
CA ALA A 71 2.23 3.15 13.88
C ALA A 71 2.65 3.89 12.61
N THR A 72 3.76 3.46 12.02
CA THR A 72 4.28 4.01 10.76
C THR A 72 4.12 3.04 9.60
N THR A 73 3.75 1.80 9.86
CA THR A 73 3.64 0.76 8.82
C THR A 73 2.37 -0.04 9.00
N ALA A 74 1.91 -0.62 7.89
CA ALA A 74 0.84 -1.60 7.90
C ALA A 74 1.10 -2.62 6.79
N ASN A 75 0.70 -3.86 7.04
CA ASN A 75 0.82 -4.94 6.07
C ASN A 75 -0.52 -5.24 5.44
N PHE A 76 -0.49 -5.62 4.18
CA PHE A 76 -1.66 -6.10 3.47
C PHE A 76 -1.27 -7.30 2.60
N THR A 77 -2.24 -8.14 2.27
CA THR A 77 -1.99 -9.32 1.45
C THR A 77 -2.30 -8.99 0.00
N VAL A 78 -1.35 -9.30 -0.89
CA VAL A 78 -1.57 -9.28 -2.34
C VAL A 78 -1.86 -10.70 -2.77
N THR A 79 -3.08 -10.94 -3.22
CA THR A 79 -3.52 -12.27 -3.66
C THR A 79 -3.20 -12.44 -5.13
N SER A 80 -2.37 -13.42 -5.46
CA SER A 80 -2.05 -13.72 -6.86
C SER A 80 -3.10 -14.65 -7.45
N HIS A 81 -3.25 -14.56 -8.77
CA HIS A 81 -4.15 -15.41 -9.55
C HIS A 81 -3.36 -16.07 -10.67
N ALA A 82 -3.85 -17.23 -11.12
CA ALA A 82 -3.19 -17.96 -12.20
C ALA A 82 -3.15 -17.11 -13.46
N VAL A 83 -1.99 -17.06 -14.10
CA VAL A 83 -1.79 -16.32 -15.36
C VAL A 83 -1.19 -17.24 -16.40
N ALA A 84 -1.51 -16.99 -17.68
CA ALA A 84 -0.97 -17.79 -18.78
C ALA A 84 0.47 -17.39 -19.13
N THR A 85 0.83 -16.13 -18.88
CA THR A 85 2.14 -15.58 -19.14
C THR A 85 2.58 -14.73 -17.96
N THR A 86 3.89 -14.52 -17.82
CA THR A 86 4.42 -13.65 -16.77
C THR A 86 3.79 -12.26 -16.88
N SER A 87 3.24 -11.81 -15.77
CA SER A 87 2.54 -10.53 -15.70
C SER A 87 3.17 -9.65 -14.64
N THR A 88 3.30 -8.37 -14.93
CA THR A 88 3.72 -7.38 -13.94
C THR A 88 2.50 -6.60 -13.47
N VAL A 89 2.45 -6.36 -12.17
CA VAL A 89 1.35 -5.66 -11.53
C VAL A 89 1.92 -4.55 -10.68
N ASN A 90 1.42 -3.33 -10.87
CA ASN A 90 1.78 -2.23 -9.99
C ASN A 90 0.75 -2.16 -8.87
N ILE A 91 1.23 -2.29 -7.64
CA ILE A 91 0.42 -2.17 -6.45
C ILE A 91 0.66 -0.77 -5.90
N SER A 92 -0.40 0.02 -5.84
CA SER A 92 -0.30 1.42 -5.44
C SER A 92 -0.99 1.64 -4.11
N ALA A 93 -0.42 2.54 -3.30
CA ALA A 93 -1.00 2.97 -2.04
C ALA A 93 -1.06 4.49 -2.02
N SER A 94 -2.18 5.03 -1.61
CA SER A 94 -2.44 6.47 -1.62
C SER A 94 -2.99 6.91 -0.27
N LEU A 95 -2.46 8.01 0.24
CA LEU A 95 -2.93 8.64 1.47
C LEU A 95 -2.66 10.14 1.39
N ASN A 96 -3.69 10.93 1.65
CA ASN A 96 -3.59 12.41 1.70
C ASN A 96 -2.92 13.02 0.46
N GLY A 97 -3.25 12.49 -0.72
CA GLY A 97 -2.74 13.00 -1.98
C GLY A 97 -1.38 12.48 -2.41
N SER A 98 -0.74 11.65 -1.59
CA SER A 98 0.53 11.00 -1.95
C SER A 98 0.28 9.56 -2.39
N THR A 99 0.87 9.18 -3.51
CA THR A 99 0.75 7.83 -4.05
C THR A 99 2.13 7.26 -4.28
N LYS A 100 2.34 6.06 -3.77
CA LYS A 100 3.54 5.26 -4.04
C LYS A 100 3.13 3.90 -4.56
N SER A 101 4.01 3.27 -5.28
CA SER A 101 3.73 1.96 -5.86
C SER A 101 4.93 1.05 -5.79
N ALA A 102 4.66 -0.25 -5.88
CA ALA A 102 5.67 -1.30 -6.01
C ALA A 102 5.21 -2.27 -7.09
N THR A 103 6.16 -2.91 -7.75
CA THR A 103 5.87 -3.83 -8.83
C THR A 103 5.95 -5.26 -8.33
N LEU A 104 4.90 -6.04 -8.60
CA LEU A 104 4.85 -7.48 -8.35
C LEU A 104 4.92 -8.20 -9.69
N THR A 105 5.76 -9.22 -9.78
CA THR A 105 5.82 -10.12 -10.92
C THR A 105 5.05 -11.39 -10.57
N VAL A 106 4.05 -11.72 -11.40
CA VAL A 106 3.27 -12.95 -11.25
C VAL A 106 3.66 -13.88 -12.39
N THR A 107 4.15 -15.07 -12.02
CA THR A 107 4.60 -16.06 -13.00
C THR A 107 3.54 -17.12 -13.25
N PRO A 108 3.52 -17.73 -14.44
CA PRO A 108 2.60 -18.83 -14.74
C PRO A 108 2.75 -20.03 -13.84
#